data_eae4c4fc313098505e41e94ab80a984e
#
_entry.id   eae4c4fc313098505e41e94ab80a984e
#
_cell.length_a   1.000
_cell.length_b   1.000
_cell.length_c   1.000
_cell.angle_alpha   90.00
_cell.angle_beta   90.00
_cell.angle_gamma   90.00
#
_symmetry.space_group_name_H-M   'P 1'
#
loop_
_entity.id
_entity.type
_entity.pdbx_description
1 polymer ?
#
loop_
_entity_poly.entity_id
_entity_poly.type
_entity_poly.pdbx_seq_one_letter_code
_entity_poly.pdbx_strand_id
1 'polypeptide(L)'
;MTPANLAMVDTFETERRAAEARRPSRAEAEAAVRTLLQYTGDDADREGLLGTPDRVVRSYDEFFAGYFDDPVQILERTFEE
;
A
#
# COMPACT_ATOMS: atom_id res chain seq x y z
N MET A 1 34.20 -12.06 2.67
CA MET A 1 32.74 -11.91 2.68
C MET A 1 32.10 -13.13 3.31
N THR A 2 31.20 -12.93 4.23
CA THR A 2 30.55 -14.05 4.89
C THR A 2 29.28 -14.48 4.15
N PRO A 3 29.06 -15.80 4.04
CA PRO A 3 27.82 -16.30 3.42
C PRO A 3 26.53 -15.76 4.06
N ALA A 4 26.60 -15.41 5.34
CA ALA A 4 25.44 -14.91 6.07
C ALA A 4 24.92 -13.58 5.48
N ASN A 5 25.82 -12.70 5.02
CA ASN A 5 25.39 -11.43 4.41
C ASN A 5 24.67 -11.64 3.11
N LEU A 6 25.16 -12.60 2.30
CA LEU A 6 24.50 -12.93 1.03
C LEU A 6 23.14 -13.55 1.28
N ALA A 7 23.03 -14.42 2.29
CA ALA A 7 21.77 -15.06 2.63
C ALA A 7 20.73 -14.03 3.07
N MET A 8 21.14 -13.01 3.82
CA MET A 8 20.23 -11.95 4.26
C MET A 8 19.72 -11.12 3.09
N VAL A 9 20.58 -10.77 2.15
CA VAL A 9 20.18 -10.01 0.96
C VAL A 9 19.20 -10.81 0.11
N ASP A 10 19.50 -12.10 -0.11
CA ASP A 10 18.61 -12.96 -0.90
C ASP A 10 17.24 -13.13 -0.23
N THR A 11 17.22 -13.31 1.09
CA THR A 11 15.98 -13.44 1.84
C THR A 11 15.14 -12.17 1.73
N PHE A 12 15.77 -11.01 1.87
CA PHE A 12 15.10 -9.73 1.79
C PHE A 12 14.47 -9.52 0.41
N GLU A 13 15.20 -9.81 -0.65
CA GLU A 13 14.70 -9.70 -2.00
C GLU A 13 13.57 -10.69 -2.29
N THR A 14 13.70 -11.91 -1.78
CA THR A 14 12.68 -12.93 -1.94
C THR A 14 11.37 -12.51 -1.26
N GLU A 15 11.45 -11.97 -0.04
CA GLU A 15 10.30 -11.48 0.68
C GLU A 15 9.65 -10.31 -0.05
N ARG A 16 10.47 -9.41 -0.60
CA ARG A 16 9.98 -8.26 -1.35
C ARG A 16 9.23 -8.69 -2.60
N ARG A 17 9.78 -9.65 -3.35
CA ARG A 17 9.13 -10.19 -4.54
C ARG A 17 7.84 -10.91 -4.20
N ALA A 18 7.84 -11.65 -3.09
CA ALA A 18 6.65 -12.34 -2.64
C ALA A 18 5.55 -11.34 -2.25
N ALA A 19 5.93 -10.24 -1.60
CA ALA A 19 4.99 -9.19 -1.25
C ALA A 19 4.41 -8.53 -2.50
N GLU A 20 5.23 -8.25 -3.50
CA GLU A 20 4.77 -7.68 -4.76
C GLU A 20 3.84 -8.64 -5.50
N ALA A 21 4.14 -9.93 -5.48
CA ALA A 21 3.30 -10.93 -6.13
C ALA A 21 1.93 -11.06 -5.47
N ARG A 22 1.84 -10.75 -4.17
CA ARG A 22 0.59 -10.79 -3.42
C ARG A 22 -0.13 -9.44 -3.41
N ARG A 23 0.44 -8.45 -4.05
CA ARG A 23 -0.12 -7.12 -4.06
C ARG A 23 -1.50 -7.12 -4.74
N PRO A 24 -2.54 -6.62 -4.06
CA PRO A 24 -3.86 -6.53 -4.68
C PRO A 24 -3.86 -5.61 -5.89
N SER A 25 -4.80 -5.85 -6.79
CA SER A 25 -5.00 -4.96 -7.93
C SER A 25 -5.60 -3.63 -7.45
N ARG A 26 -5.52 -2.63 -8.34
CA ARG A 26 -6.18 -1.35 -8.07
C ARG A 26 -7.67 -1.53 -7.82
N ALA A 27 -8.32 -2.38 -8.60
CA ALA A 27 -9.75 -2.64 -8.44
C ALA A 27 -10.05 -3.25 -7.08
N GLU A 28 -9.20 -4.15 -6.60
CA GLU A 28 -9.37 -4.73 -5.28
C GLU A 28 -9.16 -3.68 -4.17
N ALA A 29 -8.21 -2.78 -4.35
CA ALA A 29 -7.97 -1.70 -3.40
C ALA A 29 -9.17 -0.75 -3.34
N GLU A 30 -9.72 -0.39 -4.49
CA GLU A 30 -10.91 0.45 -4.54
C GLU A 30 -12.12 -0.22 -3.89
N ALA A 31 -12.28 -1.53 -4.11
CA ALA A 31 -13.33 -2.29 -3.46
C ALA A 31 -13.18 -2.31 -1.94
N ALA A 32 -11.95 -2.35 -1.44
CA ALA A 32 -11.69 -2.29 -0.01
C ALA A 32 -12.11 -0.94 0.58
N VAL A 33 -11.83 0.15 -0.12
CA VAL A 33 -12.28 1.48 0.31
C VAL A 33 -13.81 1.53 0.34
N ARG A 34 -14.44 0.98 -0.68
CA ARG A 34 -15.89 0.90 -0.74
C ARG A 34 -16.45 0.15 0.47
N THR A 35 -15.81 -0.95 0.85
CA THR A 35 -16.20 -1.72 2.02
C THR A 35 -16.08 -0.89 3.30
N LEU A 36 -15.00 -0.11 3.42
CA LEU A 36 -14.82 0.77 4.57
C LEU A 36 -15.92 1.83 4.66
N LEU A 37 -16.31 2.39 3.51
CA LEU A 37 -17.40 3.38 3.47
C LEU A 37 -18.71 2.75 3.94
N GLN A 38 -18.99 1.53 3.49
CA GLN A 38 -20.18 0.80 3.92
C GLN A 38 -20.13 0.52 5.42
N TYR A 39 -18.97 0.22 5.95
CA TYR A 39 -18.77 -0.02 7.38
C TYR A 39 -19.16 1.20 8.21
N THR A 40 -18.90 2.40 7.69
CA THR A 40 -19.27 3.64 8.41
C THR A 40 -20.78 3.88 8.44
N GLY A 41 -21.54 3.09 7.71
CA GLY A 41 -22.99 3.24 7.62
C GLY A 41 -23.44 4.15 6.49
N ASP A 42 -22.51 4.68 5.70
CA ASP A 42 -22.86 5.51 4.57
C ASP A 42 -23.09 4.65 3.32
N ASP A 43 -23.75 5.22 2.34
CA ASP A 43 -24.02 4.54 1.08
C ASP A 43 -22.90 4.81 0.09
N ALA A 44 -22.11 3.79 -0.20
CA ALA A 44 -20.97 3.90 -1.11
C ALA A 44 -21.41 4.25 -2.55
N ASP A 45 -22.66 3.99 -2.90
CA ASP A 45 -23.18 4.33 -4.22
C ASP A 45 -23.76 5.74 -4.30
N ARG A 46 -23.77 6.45 -3.19
CA ARG A 46 -24.23 7.83 -3.14
C ARG A 46 -23.37 8.70 -4.04
N GLU A 47 -24.00 9.62 -4.77
CA GLU A 47 -23.31 10.46 -5.75
C GLU A 47 -22.04 11.13 -5.19
N GLY A 48 -22.10 11.62 -3.97
CA GLY A 48 -20.93 12.26 -3.34
C GLY A 48 -19.79 11.30 -3.00
N LEU A 49 -20.04 9.97 -3.01
CA LEU A 49 -19.05 8.97 -2.65
C LEU A 49 -18.61 8.09 -3.81
N LEU A 50 -19.23 8.21 -4.98
CA LEU A 50 -18.89 7.35 -6.11
C LEU A 50 -17.43 7.46 -6.54
N GLY A 51 -16.85 8.63 -6.47
CA GLY A 51 -15.44 8.84 -6.83
C GLY A 51 -14.47 8.66 -5.68
N THR A 52 -14.95 8.39 -4.47
CA THR A 52 -14.10 8.32 -3.28
C THR A 52 -13.12 7.15 -3.33
N PRO A 53 -13.51 5.92 -3.72
CA PRO A 53 -12.54 4.83 -3.80
C PRO A 53 -11.36 5.14 -4.71
N ASP A 54 -11.60 5.71 -5.89
CA ASP A 54 -10.53 6.08 -6.81
C ASP A 54 -9.62 7.15 -6.19
N ARG A 55 -10.21 8.16 -5.57
CA ARG A 55 -9.43 9.24 -4.96
C ARG A 55 -8.58 8.76 -3.80
N VAL A 56 -9.12 7.89 -2.96
CA VAL A 56 -8.38 7.35 -1.82
C VAL A 56 -7.21 6.48 -2.30
N VAL A 57 -7.46 5.61 -3.27
CA VAL A 57 -6.39 4.76 -3.81
C VAL A 57 -5.32 5.62 -4.46
N ARG A 58 -5.70 6.66 -5.20
CA ARG A 58 -4.76 7.58 -5.81
C ARG A 58 -3.92 8.30 -4.76
N SER A 59 -4.54 8.71 -3.66
CA SER A 59 -3.82 9.34 -2.55
C SER A 59 -2.80 8.38 -1.95
N TYR A 60 -3.15 7.12 -1.82
CA TYR A 60 -2.21 6.10 -1.34
C TYR A 60 -1.05 5.92 -2.31
N ASP A 61 -1.34 5.88 -3.61
CA ASP A 61 -0.30 5.78 -4.61
C ASP A 61 0.72 6.91 -4.50
N GLU A 62 0.25 8.14 -4.31
CA GLU A 62 1.11 9.30 -4.16
C GLU A 62 1.87 9.27 -2.84
N PHE A 63 1.17 8.98 -1.75
CA PHE A 63 1.77 8.97 -0.41
C PHE A 63 2.85 7.91 -0.29
N PHE A 64 2.61 6.74 -0.86
CA PHE A 64 3.55 5.62 -0.76
C PHE A 64 4.41 5.44 -2.01
N ALA A 65 4.44 6.43 -2.91
CA ALA A 65 5.25 6.33 -4.13
C ALA A 65 6.73 6.08 -3.82
N GLY A 66 7.25 6.71 -2.78
CA GLY A 66 8.63 6.50 -2.35
C GLY A 66 8.86 5.25 -1.51
N TYR A 67 7.80 4.56 -1.13
CA TYR A 67 7.91 3.41 -0.24
C TYR A 67 8.72 2.27 -0.87
N PHE A 68 8.51 2.05 -2.16
CA PHE A 68 9.22 1.01 -2.87
C PHE A 68 10.65 1.41 -3.20
N ASP A 69 10.93 2.71 -3.20
CA ASP A 69 12.25 3.24 -3.50
C ASP A 69 13.12 3.32 -2.24
N ASP A 70 12.55 3.77 -1.12
CA ASP A 70 13.30 3.94 0.12
C ASP A 70 12.40 3.75 1.35
N PRO A 71 12.30 2.50 1.84
CA PRO A 71 11.49 2.22 3.03
C PRO A 71 11.95 2.99 4.28
N VAL A 72 13.22 3.33 4.36
CA VAL A 72 13.76 4.06 5.52
C VAL A 72 13.19 5.46 5.58
N GLN A 73 13.09 6.14 4.44
CA GLN A 73 12.50 7.47 4.39
C GLN A 73 11.06 7.47 4.87
N ILE A 74 10.32 6.44 4.53
CA ILE A 74 8.92 6.35 4.94
C ILE A 74 8.81 6.17 6.44
N LEU A 75 9.66 5.32 7.02
CA LEU A 75 9.69 5.14 8.45
C LEU A 75 10.03 6.44 9.17
N GLU A 76 10.99 7.19 8.63
CA GLU A 76 11.38 8.48 9.18
C GLU A 76 10.21 9.47 9.16
N ARG A 77 9.47 9.54 8.06
CA ARG A 77 8.30 10.41 7.96
C ARG A 77 7.22 10.01 8.96
N THR A 78 7.02 8.72 9.13
CA THR A 78 6.03 8.22 10.07
C THR A 78 6.35 8.65 11.50
N PHE A 79 7.62 8.62 11.87
CA PHE A 79 8.04 8.99 13.21
C PHE A 79 8.12 10.50 13.43
N GLU A 80 8.27 11.27 12.37
CA GLU A 80 8.31 12.73 12.48
C GLU A 80 6.93 13.36 12.69
N GLU A 81 5.90 12.65 12.30
CA GLU A 81 4.53 13.10 12.54
C GLU A 81 4.06 12.72 13.94
#